data_9b866349443be80fe6ac1df1f5e54cd0
#
_entry.id   9b866349443be80fe6ac1df1f5e54cd0
#
_cell.length_a   1.000
_cell.length_b   1.000
_cell.length_c   1.000
_cell.angle_alpha   90.00
_cell.angle_beta   90.00
_cell.angle_gamma   90.00
#
_symmetry.space_group_name_H-M   'P 1'
#
loop_
_entity.id
_entity.type
_entity.pdbx_description
1 polymer ?
#
loop_
_entity_poly.entity_id
_entity_poly.type
_entity_poly.pdbx_seq_one_letter_code
_entity_poly.pdbx_strand_id
1 'polypeptide(L)'
;MSNPDRTKAPATWPFTSVRLDFPQPIRLSNGIETYVVGNGEDEVCRISWYLPGGKFQERVPMQASLTAMSLFEGCEGMTAQQVADTFDSYGAMKSAQAFDNVTLVELSSLNKFLSRVLPAWVRCVTAPAFSEAGVEVKRQYVASSIANMQQKVKYLATCEMNRLYYGPGHPLAHV
;
A
#
# COMPACT_ATOMS: atom_id res chain seq x y z
N MET A 1 -11.44 -32.80 25.56
CA MET A 1 -12.17 -32.03 24.53
C MET A 1 -12.97 -33.02 23.71
N SER A 2 -14.31 -32.96 23.69
CA SER A 2 -15.15 -33.84 22.87
C SER A 2 -14.94 -33.52 21.38
N ASN A 3 -14.79 -34.57 20.60
CA ASN A 3 -14.65 -34.41 19.15
C ASN A 3 -15.96 -33.84 18.56
N PRO A 4 -15.95 -32.72 17.83
CA PRO A 4 -17.19 -32.11 17.31
C PRO A 4 -17.89 -33.05 16.33
N ASP A 5 -19.19 -33.21 16.45
CA ASP A 5 -20.01 -33.97 15.51
C ASP A 5 -20.13 -33.21 14.18
N ARG A 6 -19.35 -33.63 13.19
CA ARG A 6 -19.28 -32.98 11.85
C ARG A 6 -20.50 -33.30 10.96
N THR A 7 -21.43 -34.13 11.41
CA THR A 7 -22.67 -34.39 10.66
C THR A 7 -23.76 -33.36 10.95
N LYS A 8 -23.56 -32.53 11.98
CA LYS A 8 -24.48 -31.45 12.35
C LYS A 8 -23.87 -30.10 12.00
N ALA A 9 -24.64 -29.25 11.32
CA ALA A 9 -24.23 -27.86 11.09
C ALA A 9 -24.06 -27.15 12.46
N PRO A 10 -23.03 -26.29 12.61
CA PRO A 10 -22.90 -25.50 13.82
C PRO A 10 -24.11 -24.57 14.00
N ALA A 11 -24.46 -24.27 15.24
CA ALA A 11 -25.51 -23.35 15.56
C ALA A 11 -25.17 -21.95 14.96
N THR A 12 -26.11 -21.39 14.21
CA THR A 12 -25.99 -20.03 13.68
C THR A 12 -26.81 -19.07 14.53
N TRP A 13 -26.23 -17.95 14.87
CA TRP A 13 -26.90 -16.91 15.64
C TRP A 13 -27.25 -15.75 14.71
N PRO A 14 -28.49 -15.28 14.71
CA PRO A 14 -28.86 -14.12 13.87
C PRO A 14 -28.07 -12.90 14.36
N PHE A 15 -27.46 -12.20 13.41
CA PHE A 15 -26.79 -10.95 13.65
C PHE A 15 -27.84 -9.90 14.01
N THR A 16 -27.82 -9.37 15.25
CA THR A 16 -28.82 -8.40 15.71
C THR A 16 -28.36 -6.95 15.52
N SER A 17 -27.07 -6.68 15.66
CA SER A 17 -26.48 -5.36 15.38
C SER A 17 -24.96 -5.43 15.30
N VAL A 18 -24.35 -4.58 14.49
CA VAL A 18 -22.92 -4.29 14.51
C VAL A 18 -22.77 -2.83 14.93
N ARG A 19 -22.05 -2.58 16.00
CA ARG A 19 -21.66 -1.24 16.40
C ARG A 19 -20.22 -1.02 15.96
N LEU A 20 -20.01 -0.01 15.10
CA LEU A 20 -18.69 0.47 14.70
C LEU A 20 -18.43 1.78 15.44
N ASP A 21 -17.44 1.78 16.30
CA ASP A 21 -16.98 3.00 16.95
C ASP A 21 -15.95 3.67 16.02
N PHE A 22 -16.31 4.87 15.53
CA PHE A 22 -15.42 5.65 14.67
C PHE A 22 -14.43 6.42 15.56
N PRO A 23 -13.11 6.31 15.28
CA PRO A 23 -12.11 7.03 16.03
C PRO A 23 -12.26 8.55 15.82
N GLN A 24 -12.01 9.32 16.87
CA GLN A 24 -11.95 10.77 16.75
C GLN A 24 -10.60 11.19 16.17
N PRO A 25 -10.57 12.22 15.32
CA PRO A 25 -9.32 12.72 14.76
C PRO A 25 -8.44 13.37 15.85
N ILE A 26 -7.16 13.05 15.81
CA ILE A 26 -6.12 13.67 16.62
C ILE A 26 -5.28 14.52 15.69
N ARG A 27 -5.12 15.81 15.99
CA ARG A 27 -4.28 16.70 15.20
C ARG A 27 -2.88 16.73 15.80
N LEU A 28 -1.88 16.29 15.03
CA LEU A 28 -0.48 16.34 15.44
C LEU A 28 0.04 17.80 15.44
N SER A 29 1.17 18.03 16.10
CA SER A 29 1.81 19.36 16.19
C SER A 29 2.17 19.97 14.83
N ASN A 30 2.42 19.12 13.82
CA ASN A 30 2.68 19.53 12.43
C ASN A 30 1.40 19.74 11.59
N GLY A 31 0.21 19.65 12.22
CA GLY A 31 -1.08 19.85 11.57
C GLY A 31 -1.67 18.62 10.88
N ILE A 32 -0.97 17.48 10.86
CA ILE A 32 -1.48 16.24 10.25
C ILE A 32 -2.61 15.68 11.12
N GLU A 33 -3.74 15.40 10.48
CA GLU A 33 -4.87 14.71 11.10
C GLU A 33 -4.61 13.21 11.11
N THR A 34 -4.76 12.60 12.28
CA THR A 34 -4.43 11.20 12.52
C THR A 34 -5.57 10.52 13.23
N TYR A 35 -5.89 9.30 12.82
CA TYR A 35 -6.89 8.45 13.44
C TYR A 35 -6.21 7.24 14.07
N VAL A 36 -6.50 6.97 15.34
CA VAL A 36 -5.97 5.81 16.05
C VAL A 36 -7.11 4.84 16.30
N VAL A 37 -6.96 3.62 15.80
CA VAL A 37 -7.90 2.51 16.01
C VAL A 37 -7.15 1.39 16.71
N GLY A 38 -7.66 0.91 17.82
CA GLY A 38 -7.06 -0.20 18.52
C GLY A 38 -7.86 -0.61 19.75
N ASN A 39 -7.87 -1.89 20.04
CA ASN A 39 -8.47 -2.49 21.24
C ASN A 39 -7.41 -2.80 22.32
N GLY A 40 -6.13 -2.53 22.06
CA GLY A 40 -5.03 -2.67 23.02
C GLY A 40 -4.55 -4.11 23.26
N GLU A 41 -5.08 -5.10 22.56
CA GLU A 41 -4.73 -6.53 22.76
C GLU A 41 -3.70 -7.04 21.74
N ASP A 42 -3.59 -6.40 20.57
CA ASP A 42 -2.71 -6.84 19.51
C ASP A 42 -1.26 -6.37 19.72
N GLU A 43 -0.31 -7.27 19.47
CA GLU A 43 1.13 -6.94 19.48
C GLU A 43 1.60 -6.30 18.17
N VAL A 44 0.74 -6.17 17.18
CA VAL A 44 1.03 -5.64 15.85
C VAL A 44 0.43 -4.26 15.69
N CYS A 45 1.23 -3.33 15.16
CA CYS A 45 0.81 -2.00 14.76
C CYS A 45 0.88 -1.87 13.24
N ARG A 46 -0.13 -1.22 12.64
CA ARG A 46 -0.09 -0.77 11.24
C ARG A 46 -0.21 0.76 11.21
N ILE A 47 0.68 1.38 10.47
CA ILE A 47 0.64 2.80 10.15
C ILE A 47 0.33 2.93 8.66
N SER A 48 -0.70 3.70 8.33
CA SER A 48 -1.10 3.98 6.94
C SER A 48 -1.07 5.48 6.71
N TRP A 49 -0.25 5.92 5.75
CA TRP A 49 -0.19 7.29 5.28
C TRP A 49 -0.94 7.43 3.95
N TYR A 50 -1.93 8.28 3.95
CA TYR A 50 -2.69 8.66 2.77
C TYR A 50 -2.14 9.98 2.23
N LEU A 51 -1.27 9.90 1.23
CA LEU A 51 -0.67 11.06 0.59
C LEU A 51 -1.58 11.53 -0.54
N PRO A 52 -2.00 12.80 -0.56
CA PRO A 52 -2.79 13.33 -1.66
C PRO A 52 -1.95 13.28 -2.96
N GLY A 53 -2.57 12.80 -4.02
CA GLY A 53 -1.92 12.56 -5.31
C GLY A 53 -1.86 11.09 -5.67
N GLY A 54 -2.23 10.79 -6.91
CA GLY A 54 -2.28 9.43 -7.45
C GLY A 54 -2.29 9.47 -8.97
N LYS A 55 -2.85 8.45 -9.61
CA LYS A 55 -2.86 8.29 -11.06
C LYS A 55 -3.52 9.44 -11.81
N PHE A 56 -4.54 10.10 -11.22
CA PHE A 56 -5.23 11.23 -11.89
C PHE A 56 -4.39 12.50 -11.94
N GLN A 57 -3.36 12.62 -11.13
CA GLN A 57 -2.44 13.74 -11.11
C GLN A 57 -1.15 13.47 -11.90
N GLU A 58 -1.02 12.30 -12.53
CA GLU A 58 0.14 11.95 -13.35
C GLU A 58 0.30 12.90 -14.55
N ARG A 59 1.52 13.28 -14.83
CA ARG A 59 1.87 14.01 -16.07
C ARG A 59 2.20 13.06 -17.22
N VAL A 60 2.68 11.89 -16.87
CA VAL A 60 2.94 10.78 -17.80
C VAL A 60 2.40 9.49 -17.18
N PRO A 61 1.86 8.56 -18.00
CA PRO A 61 1.33 7.31 -17.52
C PRO A 61 2.34 6.54 -16.65
N MET A 62 1.86 5.91 -15.58
CA MET A 62 2.62 5.12 -14.61
C MET A 62 3.56 5.92 -13.69
N GLN A 63 3.61 7.24 -13.77
CA GLN A 63 4.48 8.07 -12.91
C GLN A 63 4.21 7.83 -11.43
N ALA A 64 2.95 7.88 -10.98
CA ALA A 64 2.59 7.69 -9.59
C ALA A 64 2.91 6.26 -9.12
N SER A 65 2.61 5.27 -9.94
CA SER A 65 2.89 3.87 -9.63
C SER A 65 4.39 3.60 -9.51
N LEU A 66 5.21 4.07 -10.45
CA LEU A 66 6.66 3.92 -10.38
C LEU A 66 7.26 4.68 -9.20
N THR A 67 6.77 5.88 -8.91
CA THR A 67 7.19 6.65 -7.73
C THR A 67 6.92 5.86 -6.45
N ALA A 68 5.69 5.35 -6.26
CA ALA A 68 5.31 4.56 -5.10
C ALA A 68 6.19 3.29 -4.97
N MET A 69 6.37 2.55 -6.06
CA MET A 69 7.19 1.32 -6.07
C MET A 69 8.67 1.57 -5.76
N SER A 70 9.17 2.79 -6.02
CA SER A 70 10.58 3.14 -5.83
C SER A 70 10.89 3.79 -4.48
N LEU A 71 9.89 4.09 -3.63
CA LEU A 71 10.08 4.75 -2.33
C LEU A 71 11.05 4.00 -1.41
N PHE A 72 11.09 2.67 -1.49
CA PHE A 72 11.91 1.83 -0.63
C PHE A 72 13.18 1.29 -1.31
N GLU A 73 13.55 1.83 -2.47
CA GLU A 73 14.77 1.48 -3.20
C GLU A 73 15.98 2.32 -2.75
N GLY A 74 16.02 2.69 -1.47
CA GLY A 74 17.02 3.53 -0.84
C GLY A 74 16.47 4.89 -0.42
N CYS A 75 17.13 5.50 0.54
CA CYS A 75 16.79 6.85 1.02
C CYS A 75 18.08 7.58 1.44
N GLU A 76 17.96 8.84 1.83
CA GLU A 76 19.12 9.60 2.32
C GLU A 76 19.87 8.84 3.41
N GLY A 77 21.16 8.57 3.16
CA GLY A 77 22.04 7.85 4.07
C GLY A 77 21.84 6.33 4.16
N MET A 78 20.97 5.73 3.33
CA MET A 78 20.76 4.29 3.31
C MET A 78 20.61 3.76 1.88
N THR A 79 21.37 2.73 1.53
CA THR A 79 21.20 2.00 0.28
C THR A 79 19.91 1.15 0.29
N ALA A 80 19.46 0.69 -0.88
CA ALA A 80 18.32 -0.23 -0.99
C ALA A 80 18.48 -1.48 -0.13
N GLN A 81 19.70 -2.06 -0.10
CA GLN A 81 20.01 -3.22 0.73
C GLN A 81 19.88 -2.91 2.22
N GLN A 82 20.44 -1.78 2.68
CA GLN A 82 20.33 -1.37 4.08
C GLN A 82 18.88 -1.10 4.51
N VAL A 83 18.06 -0.53 3.59
CA VAL A 83 16.63 -0.38 3.81
C VAL A 83 15.97 -1.76 3.96
N ALA A 84 16.21 -2.70 3.04
CA ALA A 84 15.66 -4.04 3.11
C ALA A 84 16.07 -4.74 4.42
N ASP A 85 17.36 -4.78 4.74
CA ASP A 85 17.90 -5.41 5.94
C ASP A 85 17.28 -4.84 7.23
N THR A 86 17.02 -3.52 7.26
CA THR A 86 16.41 -2.86 8.41
C THR A 86 15.00 -3.40 8.68
N PHE A 87 14.17 -3.57 7.66
CA PHE A 87 12.82 -4.08 7.85
C PHE A 87 12.79 -5.59 8.08
N ASP A 88 13.57 -6.33 7.31
CA ASP A 88 13.60 -7.79 7.36
C ASP A 88 14.13 -8.31 8.70
N SER A 89 15.14 -7.62 9.29
CA SER A 89 15.69 -7.97 10.61
C SER A 89 14.67 -7.91 11.74
N TYR A 90 13.61 -7.12 11.59
CA TYR A 90 12.54 -6.98 12.58
C TYR A 90 11.22 -7.59 12.12
N GLY A 91 11.20 -8.27 10.95
CA GLY A 91 9.97 -8.84 10.37
C GLY A 91 8.91 -7.79 10.07
N ALA A 92 9.32 -6.56 9.79
CA ALA A 92 8.43 -5.47 9.47
C ALA A 92 8.10 -5.45 7.97
N MET A 93 6.85 -5.21 7.64
CA MET A 93 6.38 -5.11 6.26
C MET A 93 6.15 -3.66 5.88
N LYS A 94 6.60 -3.28 4.70
CA LYS A 94 6.40 -1.95 4.12
C LYS A 94 5.79 -2.07 2.74
N SER A 95 4.89 -1.17 2.39
CA SER A 95 4.32 -1.09 1.06
C SER A 95 4.02 0.35 0.67
N ALA A 96 3.98 0.61 -0.64
CA ALA A 96 3.47 1.85 -1.20
C ALA A 96 2.72 1.55 -2.49
N GLN A 97 1.54 2.12 -2.64
CA GLN A 97 0.66 1.91 -3.79
C GLN A 97 -0.04 3.20 -4.19
N ALA A 98 0.06 3.55 -5.46
CA ALA A 98 -0.69 4.65 -6.03
C ALA A 98 -2.08 4.17 -6.49
N PHE A 99 -3.11 4.81 -5.96
CA PHE A 99 -4.50 4.72 -6.40
C PHE A 99 -4.86 5.92 -7.28
N ASP A 100 -6.11 6.10 -7.57
CA ASP A 100 -6.58 7.15 -8.48
C ASP A 100 -6.27 8.56 -7.97
N ASN A 101 -6.63 8.88 -6.74
CA ASN A 101 -6.46 10.21 -6.12
C ASN A 101 -5.51 10.26 -4.93
N VAL A 102 -4.99 9.11 -4.50
CA VAL A 102 -4.20 8.99 -3.29
C VAL A 102 -3.09 7.95 -3.47
N THR A 103 -1.97 8.20 -2.84
CA THR A 103 -0.92 7.19 -2.66
C THR A 103 -0.93 6.73 -1.21
N LEU A 104 -1.15 5.44 -1.01
CA LEU A 104 -1.13 4.80 0.29
C LEU A 104 0.27 4.25 0.56
N VAL A 105 0.85 4.64 1.69
CA VAL A 105 2.14 4.12 2.17
C VAL A 105 1.93 3.49 3.53
N GLU A 106 2.29 2.23 3.67
CA GLU A 106 2.02 1.46 4.88
C GLU A 106 3.28 0.87 5.51
N LEU A 107 3.25 0.79 6.83
CA LEU A 107 4.20 0.06 7.66
C LEU A 107 3.42 -0.84 8.61
N SER A 108 3.75 -2.13 8.64
CA SER A 108 3.27 -3.06 9.66
C SER A 108 4.45 -3.63 10.44
N SER A 109 4.38 -3.57 11.76
CA SER A 109 5.46 -4.03 12.64
C SER A 109 4.91 -4.51 13.98
N LEU A 110 5.67 -5.35 14.67
CA LEU A 110 5.40 -5.59 16.08
C LEU A 110 5.60 -4.30 16.88
N ASN A 111 4.74 -4.04 17.85
CA ASN A 111 4.80 -2.84 18.69
C ASN A 111 6.19 -2.61 19.31
N LYS A 112 6.82 -3.67 19.81
CA LYS A 112 8.17 -3.63 20.42
C LYS A 112 9.28 -3.20 19.46
N PHE A 113 9.08 -3.35 18.14
CA PHE A 113 10.09 -3.00 17.13
C PHE A 113 9.75 -1.71 16.37
N LEU A 114 8.59 -1.12 16.61
CA LEU A 114 8.15 0.07 15.89
C LEU A 114 9.18 1.21 15.97
N SER A 115 9.74 1.47 17.15
CA SER A 115 10.76 2.51 17.34
C SER A 115 12.05 2.28 16.56
N ARG A 116 12.32 1.05 16.14
CA ARG A 116 13.50 0.67 15.34
C ARG A 116 13.28 0.89 13.85
N VAL A 117 12.09 0.60 13.35
CA VAL A 117 11.79 0.62 11.90
C VAL A 117 11.14 1.92 11.44
N LEU A 118 10.41 2.60 12.31
CA LEU A 118 9.69 3.84 11.97
C LEU A 118 10.61 4.96 11.44
N PRO A 119 11.80 5.24 12.01
CA PRO A 119 12.68 6.29 11.49
C PRO A 119 13.14 6.02 10.05
N ALA A 120 13.48 4.77 9.72
CA ALA A 120 13.85 4.38 8.36
C ALA A 120 12.67 4.50 7.40
N TRP A 121 11.47 4.07 7.82
CA TRP A 121 10.26 4.18 7.02
C TRP A 121 9.91 5.64 6.71
N VAL A 122 9.93 6.52 7.71
CA VAL A 122 9.69 7.97 7.52
C VAL A 122 10.72 8.54 6.54
N ARG A 123 12.01 8.19 6.68
CA ARG A 123 13.07 8.67 5.79
C ARG A 123 12.88 8.20 4.35
N CYS A 124 12.46 6.96 4.14
CA CYS A 124 12.14 6.46 2.79
C CYS A 124 11.02 7.26 2.13
N VAL A 125 10.05 7.76 2.89
CA VAL A 125 8.93 8.54 2.34
C VAL A 125 9.29 10.01 2.16
N THR A 126 10.06 10.60 3.09
CA THR A 126 10.36 12.04 3.08
C THR A 126 11.63 12.41 2.31
N ALA A 127 12.58 11.48 2.17
CA ALA A 127 13.86 11.69 1.49
C ALA A 127 14.29 10.42 0.71
N PRO A 128 13.44 9.91 -0.22
CA PRO A 128 13.79 8.75 -1.05
C PRO A 128 14.94 9.07 -1.98
N ALA A 129 15.79 8.08 -2.25
CA ALA A 129 16.97 8.27 -3.10
C ALA A 129 16.63 8.31 -4.60
N PHE A 130 15.58 7.59 -5.03
CA PHE A 130 15.19 7.44 -6.45
C PHE A 130 16.39 7.20 -7.37
N SER A 131 17.26 6.23 -7.00
CA SER A 131 18.42 5.92 -7.82
C SER A 131 17.98 5.50 -9.22
N GLU A 132 18.70 5.95 -10.24
CA GLU A 132 18.41 5.62 -11.65
C GLU A 132 18.33 4.10 -11.86
N ALA A 133 19.27 3.35 -11.30
CA ALA A 133 19.27 1.88 -11.37
C ALA A 133 18.03 1.26 -10.70
N GLY A 134 17.62 1.73 -9.52
CA GLY A 134 16.44 1.25 -8.82
C GLY A 134 15.15 1.53 -9.58
N VAL A 135 15.00 2.75 -10.09
CA VAL A 135 13.84 3.13 -10.91
C VAL A 135 13.79 2.31 -12.21
N GLU A 136 14.94 2.08 -12.87
CA GLU A 136 15.00 1.27 -14.09
C GLU A 136 14.56 -0.19 -13.85
N VAL A 137 14.97 -0.79 -12.75
CA VAL A 137 14.51 -2.14 -12.36
C VAL A 137 12.99 -2.17 -12.21
N LYS A 138 12.39 -1.17 -11.55
CA LYS A 138 10.92 -1.10 -11.41
C LYS A 138 10.23 -0.86 -12.75
N ARG A 139 10.81 -0.02 -13.61
CA ARG A 139 10.30 0.22 -14.96
C ARG A 139 10.27 -1.07 -15.79
N GLN A 140 11.33 -1.86 -15.76
CA GLN A 140 11.40 -3.15 -16.47
C GLN A 140 10.40 -4.15 -15.90
N TYR A 141 10.25 -4.22 -14.57
CA TYR A 141 9.24 -5.06 -13.93
C TYR A 141 7.83 -4.69 -14.39
N VAL A 142 7.48 -3.41 -14.38
CA VAL A 142 6.16 -2.92 -14.82
C VAL A 142 5.94 -3.21 -16.31
N ALA A 143 6.93 -2.95 -17.16
CA ALA A 143 6.84 -3.24 -18.59
C ALA A 143 6.58 -4.75 -18.86
N SER A 144 7.31 -5.62 -18.17
CA SER A 144 7.11 -7.07 -18.26
C SER A 144 5.73 -7.50 -17.75
N SER A 145 5.26 -6.89 -16.66
CA SER A 145 3.93 -7.17 -16.11
C SER A 145 2.83 -6.79 -17.08
N ILE A 146 2.92 -5.59 -17.70
CA ILE A 146 1.97 -5.13 -18.72
C ILE A 146 1.98 -6.09 -19.92
N ALA A 147 3.15 -6.47 -20.44
CA ALA A 147 3.26 -7.40 -21.54
C ALA A 147 2.58 -8.75 -21.24
N ASN A 148 2.75 -9.26 -20.02
CA ASN A 148 2.06 -10.48 -19.57
C ASN A 148 0.55 -10.30 -19.43
N MET A 149 0.09 -9.13 -18.95
CA MET A 149 -1.35 -8.86 -18.84
C MET A 149 -2.01 -8.72 -20.21
N GLN A 150 -1.33 -8.13 -21.19
CA GLN A 150 -1.82 -8.00 -22.56
C GLN A 150 -2.07 -9.33 -23.28
N GLN A 151 -1.52 -10.43 -22.77
CA GLN A 151 -1.84 -11.78 -23.28
C GLN A 151 -3.15 -12.34 -22.72
N LYS A 152 -3.78 -11.67 -21.76
CA LYS A 152 -5.01 -12.12 -21.12
C LYS A 152 -6.23 -11.41 -21.75
N VAL A 153 -7.13 -12.20 -22.36
CA VAL A 153 -8.35 -11.69 -23.01
C VAL A 153 -9.19 -10.83 -22.03
N LYS A 154 -9.33 -11.25 -20.78
CA LYS A 154 -10.06 -10.49 -19.78
C LYS A 154 -9.48 -9.09 -19.56
N TYR A 155 -8.16 -8.98 -19.51
CA TYR A 155 -7.48 -7.68 -19.35
C TYR A 155 -7.74 -6.78 -20.57
N LEU A 156 -7.55 -7.28 -21.77
CA LEU A 156 -7.81 -6.54 -23.02
C LEU A 156 -9.26 -6.07 -23.11
N ALA A 157 -10.22 -6.94 -22.77
CA ALA A 157 -11.64 -6.57 -22.75
C ALA A 157 -11.93 -5.46 -21.73
N THR A 158 -11.30 -5.50 -20.54
CA THR A 158 -11.45 -4.45 -19.53
C THR A 158 -10.85 -3.12 -20.02
N CYS A 159 -9.67 -3.14 -20.62
CA CYS A 159 -9.04 -1.95 -21.19
C CYS A 159 -9.92 -1.32 -22.28
N GLU A 160 -10.45 -2.13 -23.19
CA GLU A 160 -11.31 -1.63 -24.27
C GLU A 160 -12.65 -1.10 -23.73
N MET A 161 -13.24 -1.77 -22.75
CA MET A 161 -14.46 -1.29 -22.08
C MET A 161 -14.20 0.07 -21.41
N ASN A 162 -13.10 0.22 -20.69
CA ASN A 162 -12.73 1.48 -20.04
C ASN A 162 -12.48 2.60 -21.07
N ARG A 163 -11.79 2.29 -22.18
CA ARG A 163 -11.56 3.23 -23.27
C ARG A 163 -12.85 3.74 -23.90
N LEU A 164 -13.83 2.84 -24.11
CA LEU A 164 -15.14 3.19 -24.67
C LEU A 164 -16.00 3.98 -23.66
N TYR A 165 -15.93 3.62 -22.38
CA TYR A 165 -16.75 4.23 -21.34
C TYR A 165 -16.25 5.62 -20.93
N TYR A 166 -14.97 5.77 -20.70
CA TYR A 166 -14.36 7.03 -20.21
C TYR A 166 -13.86 7.94 -21.33
N GLY A 167 -13.66 7.40 -22.53
CA GLY A 167 -13.00 8.09 -23.64
C GLY A 167 -11.48 8.04 -23.58
N PRO A 168 -10.77 8.19 -24.73
CA PRO A 168 -9.34 7.92 -24.86
C PRO A 168 -8.43 8.89 -24.09
N GLY A 169 -8.94 10.06 -23.70
CA GLY A 169 -8.17 11.05 -22.93
C GLY A 169 -8.30 10.93 -21.41
N HIS A 170 -9.11 9.99 -20.91
CA HIS A 170 -9.32 9.84 -19.49
C HIS A 170 -8.27 8.93 -18.85
N PRO A 171 -7.72 9.24 -17.65
CA PRO A 171 -6.71 8.41 -16.99
C PRO A 171 -7.13 6.94 -16.83
N LEU A 172 -8.40 6.66 -16.53
CA LEU A 172 -8.91 5.29 -16.40
C LEU A 172 -9.06 4.54 -17.74
N ALA A 173 -8.87 5.20 -18.88
CA ALA A 173 -8.88 4.53 -20.18
C ALA A 173 -7.58 3.77 -20.49
N HIS A 174 -6.53 4.02 -19.70
CA HIS A 174 -5.18 3.50 -19.91
C HIS A 174 -4.76 2.49 -18.81
N VAL A 175 -5.66 1.64 -18.37
CA VAL A 175 -5.39 0.63 -17.31
C VAL A 175 -4.60 -0.54 -17.86
#